data_62876c2510ac427f0f317bc7d9d377dc
#
_entry.id   62876c2510ac427f0f317bc7d9d377dc
#
_cell.length_a   1.000
_cell.length_b   1.000
_cell.length_c   1.000
_cell.angle_alpha   90.00
_cell.angle_beta   90.00
_cell.angle_gamma   90.00
#
_symmetry.space_group_name_H-M   'P 1'
#
loop_
_entity.id
_entity.type
_entity.pdbx_description
1 polymer ?
#
loop_
_entity_poly.entity_id
_entity_poly.type
_entity_poly.pdbx_seq_one_letter_code
_entity_poly.pdbx_strand_id
1 'polypeptide(L)'
;MIKRYIVDEDLILKEYLKKIGIFSNIQKEIKKLNGQYLVNDQTVDNWYQLTKGDKLEIVFPASVQGPNIKSIKKDFEILYEDAYFLIINKESNIASIPTRKHYDKSLANYVMSYYKIRGIIANVHFIGRLDYATSGIIAIAKNPYILALMKQTPIVKQYLLEVEGIIQANEGIIEGGIEKDEESIIKRKLSHNFMNSKTTYKVLKRSGDKTQVLATLHTGKTHQLRLHFASMEHPIIGDELYGNKTNDNILHLHSHYLEFKHPLIKK
;
A
#
# COMPACT_ATOMS: atom_id res chain seq x y z
N MET A 1 17.62 -13.26 -1.51
CA MET A 1 18.33 -12.00 -1.14
C MET A 1 19.10 -12.24 0.15
N ILE A 2 20.37 -11.80 0.22
CA ILE A 2 21.20 -11.92 1.43
C ILE A 2 21.56 -10.52 1.92
N LYS A 3 21.37 -10.26 3.22
CA LYS A 3 21.89 -9.08 3.90
C LYS A 3 22.98 -9.47 4.87
N ARG A 4 24.05 -8.66 4.91
CA ARG A 4 25.23 -8.90 5.73
C ARG A 4 25.43 -7.75 6.72
N TYR A 5 25.76 -8.10 7.94
CA TYR A 5 26.05 -7.17 9.02
C TYR A 5 27.29 -7.63 9.77
N ILE A 6 28.07 -6.67 10.26
CA ILE A 6 29.04 -6.92 11.32
C ILE A 6 28.36 -6.52 12.62
N VAL A 7 28.28 -7.46 13.54
CA VAL A 7 27.62 -7.25 14.85
C VAL A 7 28.44 -6.22 15.65
N ASP A 8 27.77 -5.21 16.16
CA ASP A 8 28.38 -4.07 16.86
C ASP A 8 28.34 -4.19 18.39
N GLU A 9 27.57 -5.14 18.92
CA GLU A 9 27.46 -5.42 20.35
C GLU A 9 27.02 -6.85 20.64
N ASP A 10 27.26 -7.32 21.87
CA ASP A 10 26.84 -8.65 22.32
C ASP A 10 25.35 -8.63 22.63
N LEU A 11 24.55 -9.38 21.87
CA LEU A 11 23.10 -9.48 22.01
C LEU A 11 22.57 -10.83 21.54
N ILE A 12 21.43 -11.25 22.06
CA ILE A 12 20.68 -12.36 21.46
C ILE A 12 20.25 -11.95 20.06
N LEU A 13 20.42 -12.83 19.07
CA LEU A 13 20.09 -12.56 17.67
C LEU A 13 18.69 -11.97 17.48
N LYS A 14 17.69 -12.47 18.18
CA LYS A 14 16.32 -11.96 18.14
C LYS A 14 16.22 -10.47 18.47
N GLU A 15 16.96 -10.00 19.45
CA GLU A 15 16.97 -8.59 19.86
C GLU A 15 17.82 -7.74 18.89
N TYR A 16 18.97 -8.27 18.45
CA TYR A 16 19.79 -7.62 17.44
C TYR A 16 19.02 -7.40 16.12
N LEU A 17 18.24 -8.40 15.70
CA LEU A 17 17.37 -8.27 14.54
C LEU A 17 16.35 -7.12 14.70
N LYS A 18 15.76 -6.95 15.88
CA LYS A 18 14.87 -5.81 16.15
C LYS A 18 15.61 -4.47 16.06
N LYS A 19 16.81 -4.40 16.62
CA LYS A 19 17.66 -3.19 16.58
C LYS A 19 17.95 -2.76 15.14
N ILE A 20 18.21 -3.69 14.23
CA ILE A 20 18.45 -3.41 12.81
C ILE A 20 17.17 -3.32 11.96
N GLY A 21 15.99 -3.22 12.61
CA GLY A 21 14.71 -3.03 11.94
C GLY A 21 14.00 -4.29 11.46
N ILE A 22 14.47 -5.48 11.86
CA ILE A 22 13.84 -6.77 11.52
C ILE A 22 13.00 -7.22 12.72
N PHE A 23 11.83 -6.63 12.84
CA PHE A 23 10.91 -6.89 13.94
C PHE A 23 10.29 -8.29 13.90
N SER A 24 9.63 -8.68 14.98
CA SER A 24 9.14 -10.05 15.21
C SER A 24 8.21 -10.58 14.10
N ASN A 25 7.41 -9.72 13.46
CA ASN A 25 6.57 -10.10 12.32
C ASN A 25 7.39 -10.48 11.09
N ILE A 26 8.49 -9.75 10.84
CA ILE A 26 9.42 -10.03 9.73
C ILE A 26 10.19 -11.31 10.02
N GLN A 27 10.70 -11.48 11.26
CA GLN A 27 11.38 -12.70 11.68
C GLN A 27 10.50 -13.95 11.50
N LYS A 28 9.19 -13.83 11.83
CA LYS A 28 8.22 -14.91 11.59
C LYS A 28 8.05 -15.24 10.11
N GLU A 29 7.98 -14.24 9.24
CA GLU A 29 7.86 -14.46 7.78
C GLU A 29 9.15 -15.05 7.19
N ILE A 30 10.34 -14.62 7.65
CA ILE A 30 11.62 -15.21 7.25
C ILE A 30 11.60 -16.71 7.57
N LYS A 31 11.25 -17.07 8.81
CA LYS A 31 11.21 -18.48 9.26
C LYS A 31 10.14 -19.29 8.51
N LYS A 32 8.94 -18.74 8.34
CA LYS A 32 7.82 -19.40 7.64
C LYS A 32 8.14 -19.76 6.19
N LEU A 33 8.95 -18.95 5.53
CA LEU A 33 9.31 -19.10 4.12
C LEU A 33 10.69 -19.74 3.94
N ASN A 34 11.25 -20.42 4.96
CA ASN A 34 12.53 -21.09 4.94
C ASN A 34 13.74 -20.16 4.72
N GLY A 35 13.66 -18.92 5.16
CA GLY A 35 14.82 -18.07 5.30
C GLY A 35 15.70 -18.52 6.47
N GLN A 36 16.97 -18.11 6.45
CA GLN A 36 17.98 -18.56 7.41
C GLN A 36 18.76 -17.39 7.99
N TYR A 37 19.29 -17.59 9.17
CA TYR A 37 20.29 -16.73 9.78
C TYR A 37 21.61 -17.51 9.85
N LEU A 38 22.69 -16.91 9.37
CA LEU A 38 24.02 -17.49 9.50
C LEU A 38 24.89 -16.51 10.31
N VAL A 39 25.65 -17.08 11.21
CA VAL A 39 26.67 -16.35 11.98
C VAL A 39 28.00 -17.05 11.72
N ASN A 40 28.97 -16.30 11.18
CA ASN A 40 30.27 -16.85 10.77
C ASN A 40 30.12 -18.12 9.92
N ASP A 41 29.25 -18.08 8.91
CA ASP A 41 28.90 -19.14 7.98
C ASP A 41 28.14 -20.35 8.57
N GLN A 42 27.78 -20.33 9.86
CA GLN A 42 27.01 -21.39 10.52
C GLN A 42 25.53 -20.96 10.68
N THR A 43 24.60 -21.84 10.31
CA THR A 43 23.16 -21.60 10.51
C THR A 43 22.83 -21.63 12.00
N VAL A 44 22.14 -20.59 12.46
CA VAL A 44 21.75 -20.41 13.86
C VAL A 44 20.25 -20.12 14.00
N ASP A 45 19.73 -20.28 15.22
CA ASP A 45 18.36 -19.90 15.53
C ASP A 45 18.25 -18.49 16.15
N ASN A 46 17.05 -18.00 16.38
CA ASN A 46 16.80 -16.66 16.92
C ASN A 46 17.32 -16.45 18.36
N TRP A 47 17.68 -17.50 19.07
CA TRP A 47 18.15 -17.45 20.45
C TRP A 47 19.68 -17.48 20.56
N TYR A 48 20.38 -17.55 19.44
CA TYR A 48 21.83 -17.54 19.36
C TYR A 48 22.38 -16.28 20.01
N GLN A 49 23.40 -16.43 20.87
CA GLN A 49 24.12 -15.32 21.48
C GLN A 49 25.16 -14.79 20.50
N LEU A 50 24.92 -13.60 19.96
CA LEU A 50 25.88 -12.89 19.12
C LEU A 50 26.97 -12.25 19.96
N THR A 51 28.17 -12.24 19.42
CA THR A 51 29.34 -11.52 19.96
C THR A 51 29.71 -10.38 19.01
N LYS A 52 30.17 -9.28 19.54
CA LYS A 52 30.67 -8.15 18.77
C LYS A 52 31.79 -8.60 17.82
N GLY A 53 31.65 -8.24 16.54
CA GLY A 53 32.54 -8.66 15.47
C GLY A 53 32.05 -9.85 14.65
N ASP A 54 31.02 -10.57 15.09
CA ASP A 54 30.42 -11.65 14.32
C ASP A 54 29.91 -11.14 12.97
N LYS A 55 30.04 -12.01 11.96
CA LYS A 55 29.47 -11.80 10.60
C LYS A 55 28.09 -12.42 10.56
N LEU A 56 27.06 -11.60 10.64
CA LEU A 56 25.66 -12.02 10.50
C LEU A 56 25.22 -11.94 9.04
N GLU A 57 24.77 -13.05 8.48
CA GLU A 57 24.06 -13.08 7.21
C GLU A 57 22.60 -13.45 7.42
N ILE A 58 21.72 -12.67 6.82
CA ILE A 58 20.28 -12.94 6.79
C ILE A 58 19.91 -13.35 5.38
N VAL A 59 19.58 -14.61 5.21
CA VAL A 59 19.11 -15.18 3.95
C VAL A 59 17.59 -15.06 3.91
N PHE A 60 17.11 -14.05 3.16
CA PHE A 60 15.68 -13.94 2.93
C PHE A 60 15.22 -15.01 1.96
N PRO A 61 14.06 -15.62 2.23
CA PRO A 61 13.52 -16.64 1.36
C PRO A 61 13.33 -16.11 -0.06
N ALA A 62 13.49 -16.96 -1.04
CA ALA A 62 13.07 -16.66 -2.39
C ALA A 62 11.56 -16.41 -2.38
N SER A 63 11.11 -15.44 -3.16
CA SER A 63 9.68 -15.26 -3.36
C SER A 63 9.12 -16.52 -4.02
N VAL A 64 8.19 -17.19 -3.35
CA VAL A 64 7.46 -18.31 -3.95
C VAL A 64 6.26 -17.72 -4.66
N GLN A 65 6.07 -18.05 -5.93
CA GLN A 65 4.82 -17.71 -6.61
C GLN A 65 3.65 -18.38 -5.87
N GLY A 66 2.75 -17.60 -5.33
CA GLY A 66 1.53 -18.12 -4.72
C GLY A 66 0.64 -18.75 -5.78
N PRO A 67 0.05 -19.92 -5.50
CA PRO A 67 -0.66 -20.72 -6.51
C PRO A 67 -1.98 -20.12 -6.99
N ASN A 68 -2.47 -19.03 -6.43
CA ASN A 68 -3.87 -18.67 -6.49
C ASN A 68 -4.24 -17.43 -7.32
N ILE A 69 -3.28 -16.73 -7.93
CA ILE A 69 -3.62 -15.58 -8.81
C ILE A 69 -3.41 -15.98 -10.26
N LYS A 70 -4.52 -16.09 -11.00
CA LYS A 70 -4.49 -16.39 -12.43
C LYS A 70 -3.72 -15.31 -13.20
N SER A 71 -2.76 -15.73 -14.01
CA SER A 71 -1.98 -14.84 -14.88
C SER A 71 -2.81 -14.46 -16.12
N ILE A 72 -3.11 -13.18 -16.28
CA ILE A 72 -3.90 -12.63 -17.40
C ILE A 72 -3.11 -11.51 -18.06
N LYS A 73 -2.89 -11.62 -19.37
CA LYS A 73 -2.16 -10.58 -20.12
C LYS A 73 -3.05 -9.34 -20.30
N LYS A 74 -2.60 -8.23 -19.77
CA LYS A 74 -3.06 -6.87 -20.05
C LYS A 74 -1.89 -5.93 -19.77
N ASP A 75 -1.66 -4.97 -20.65
CA ASP A 75 -0.64 -3.95 -20.48
C ASP A 75 -1.09 -2.92 -19.43
N PHE A 76 -0.12 -2.33 -18.73
CA PHE A 76 -0.31 -1.28 -17.76
C PHE A 76 0.92 -0.38 -17.72
N GLU A 77 0.75 0.85 -17.31
CA GLU A 77 1.83 1.83 -17.23
C GLU A 77 2.70 1.61 -16.00
N ILE A 78 4.00 1.38 -16.22
CA ILE A 78 5.01 1.25 -15.18
C ILE A 78 5.68 2.61 -15.00
N LEU A 79 5.60 3.17 -13.78
CA LEU A 79 6.24 4.43 -13.42
C LEU A 79 7.67 4.23 -12.89
N TYR A 80 7.88 3.11 -12.17
CA TYR A 80 9.17 2.74 -11.62
C TYR A 80 9.26 1.24 -11.37
N GLU A 81 10.43 0.67 -11.57
CA GLU A 81 10.71 -0.72 -11.25
C GLU A 81 12.18 -0.90 -10.80
N ASP A 82 12.37 -1.66 -9.72
CA ASP A 82 13.68 -2.16 -9.30
C ASP A 82 13.59 -3.64 -8.85
N ALA A 83 14.62 -4.13 -8.17
CA ALA A 83 14.63 -5.49 -7.63
C ALA A 83 13.56 -5.74 -6.54
N TYR A 84 13.01 -4.68 -5.94
CA TYR A 84 12.17 -4.74 -4.74
C TYR A 84 10.77 -4.23 -4.95
N PHE A 85 10.59 -3.27 -5.84
CA PHE A 85 9.33 -2.57 -6.09
C PHE A 85 8.92 -2.59 -7.55
N LEU A 86 7.63 -2.54 -7.75
CA LEU A 86 6.99 -2.19 -9.01
C LEU A 86 5.94 -1.11 -8.69
N ILE A 87 6.08 0.07 -9.29
CA ILE A 87 5.16 1.20 -9.13
C ILE A 87 4.44 1.43 -10.44
N ILE A 88 3.13 1.47 -10.38
CA ILE A 88 2.23 1.44 -11.54
C ILE A 88 1.28 2.63 -11.47
N ASN A 89 0.92 3.18 -12.63
CA ASN A 89 -0.26 4.02 -12.78
C ASN A 89 -1.48 3.12 -13.07
N LYS A 90 -2.32 2.91 -12.06
CA LYS A 90 -3.51 2.06 -12.19
C LYS A 90 -4.63 2.81 -12.91
N GLU A 91 -5.19 2.23 -13.95
CA GLU A 91 -6.41 2.74 -14.59
C GLU A 91 -7.60 2.69 -13.63
N SER A 92 -8.58 3.58 -13.83
CA SER A 92 -9.89 3.48 -13.19
C SER A 92 -10.59 2.18 -13.58
N ASN A 93 -11.55 1.76 -12.79
CA ASN A 93 -12.39 0.57 -13.02
C ASN A 93 -11.62 -0.75 -13.13
N ILE A 94 -10.48 -0.84 -12.43
CA ILE A 94 -9.71 -2.07 -12.25
C ILE A 94 -9.56 -2.35 -10.75
N ALA A 95 -10.00 -3.53 -10.30
CA ALA A 95 -9.78 -3.98 -8.92
C ALA A 95 -8.29 -4.21 -8.66
N SER A 96 -7.75 -3.78 -7.50
CA SER A 96 -6.35 -4.04 -7.16
C SER A 96 -6.07 -5.53 -6.99
N ILE A 97 -6.97 -6.26 -6.34
CA ILE A 97 -6.87 -7.70 -6.07
C ILE A 97 -8.08 -8.45 -6.62
N PRO A 98 -7.97 -9.78 -6.87
CA PRO A 98 -9.11 -10.59 -7.26
C PRO A 98 -10.24 -10.52 -6.22
N THR A 99 -11.45 -10.38 -6.71
CA THR A 99 -12.69 -10.42 -5.92
C THR A 99 -13.67 -11.40 -6.56
N ARG A 100 -14.76 -11.77 -5.90
CA ARG A 100 -15.77 -12.65 -6.50
C ARG A 100 -16.29 -12.14 -7.84
N LYS A 101 -16.46 -10.82 -7.97
CA LYS A 101 -16.96 -10.15 -9.19
C LYS A 101 -15.86 -9.96 -10.25
N HIS A 102 -14.58 -9.88 -9.85
CA HIS A 102 -13.42 -9.59 -10.71
C HIS A 102 -12.30 -10.60 -10.44
N TYR A 103 -12.60 -11.90 -10.55
CA TYR A 103 -11.68 -12.98 -10.19
C TYR A 103 -10.42 -13.00 -11.07
N ASP A 104 -10.57 -12.71 -12.35
CA ASP A 104 -9.51 -12.75 -13.37
C ASP A 104 -9.27 -11.40 -14.08
N LYS A 105 -9.86 -10.31 -13.57
CA LYS A 105 -9.77 -8.96 -14.13
C LYS A 105 -9.29 -7.95 -13.09
N SER A 106 -8.26 -8.32 -12.32
CA SER A 106 -7.64 -7.43 -11.34
C SER A 106 -6.22 -7.06 -11.75
N LEU A 107 -5.70 -5.95 -11.20
CA LEU A 107 -4.32 -5.54 -11.41
C LEU A 107 -3.35 -6.65 -10.99
N ALA A 108 -3.65 -7.39 -9.90
CA ALA A 108 -2.85 -8.53 -9.49
C ALA A 108 -2.72 -9.61 -10.57
N ASN A 109 -3.80 -9.90 -11.34
CA ASN A 109 -3.75 -10.85 -12.44
C ASN A 109 -2.82 -10.37 -13.56
N TYR A 110 -2.84 -9.07 -13.85
CA TYR A 110 -2.01 -8.46 -14.90
C TYR A 110 -0.54 -8.41 -14.50
N VAL A 111 -0.25 -8.04 -13.26
CA VAL A 111 1.11 -8.05 -12.70
C VAL A 111 1.69 -9.47 -12.64
N MET A 112 0.89 -10.48 -12.30
CA MET A 112 1.34 -11.88 -12.35
C MET A 112 1.72 -12.31 -13.78
N SER A 113 0.98 -11.87 -14.79
CA SER A 113 1.34 -12.11 -16.19
C SER A 113 2.65 -11.42 -16.57
N TYR A 114 2.81 -10.17 -16.17
CA TYR A 114 4.04 -9.40 -16.37
C TYR A 114 5.24 -10.11 -15.73
N TYR A 115 5.13 -10.54 -14.48
CA TYR A 115 6.19 -11.28 -13.79
C TYR A 115 6.54 -12.58 -14.52
N LYS A 116 5.54 -13.34 -14.95
CA LYS A 116 5.76 -14.60 -15.69
C LYS A 116 6.51 -14.37 -17.00
N ILE A 117 6.12 -13.36 -17.79
CA ILE A 117 6.76 -13.03 -19.07
C ILE A 117 8.21 -12.56 -18.86
N ARG A 118 8.50 -11.84 -17.78
CA ARG A 118 9.83 -11.33 -17.45
C ARG A 118 10.71 -12.32 -16.68
N GLY A 119 10.21 -13.51 -16.37
CA GLY A 119 10.93 -14.48 -15.53
C GLY A 119 11.13 -14.03 -14.07
N ILE A 120 10.29 -13.09 -13.59
CA ILE A 120 10.36 -12.59 -12.21
C ILE A 120 9.64 -13.55 -11.29
N ILE A 121 10.38 -14.20 -10.39
CA ILE A 121 9.82 -15.07 -9.36
C ILE A 121 9.40 -14.22 -8.18
N ALA A 122 8.16 -13.75 -8.19
CA ALA A 122 7.59 -12.88 -7.16
C ALA A 122 6.08 -13.10 -7.02
N ASN A 123 5.54 -12.67 -5.88
CA ASN A 123 4.11 -12.48 -5.67
C ASN A 123 3.75 -10.99 -5.71
N VAL A 124 2.46 -10.71 -5.86
CA VAL A 124 1.95 -9.34 -5.86
C VAL A 124 1.58 -8.95 -4.42
N HIS A 125 2.38 -8.07 -3.82
CA HIS A 125 2.18 -7.56 -2.47
C HIS A 125 1.92 -6.06 -2.53
N PHE A 126 0.66 -5.64 -2.58
CA PHE A 126 0.31 -4.23 -2.62
C PHE A 126 0.68 -3.49 -1.34
N ILE A 127 1.34 -2.34 -1.48
CA ILE A 127 1.63 -1.39 -0.41
C ILE A 127 0.46 -0.41 -0.30
N GLY A 128 -0.60 -0.85 0.38
CA GLY A 128 -1.91 -0.21 0.31
C GLY A 128 -2.73 -0.68 -0.89
N ARG A 129 -3.95 -0.20 -0.99
CA ARG A 129 -4.86 -0.52 -2.10
C ARG A 129 -5.50 0.76 -2.60
N LEU A 130 -5.82 0.77 -3.88
CA LEU A 130 -6.76 1.71 -4.47
C LEU A 130 -8.10 0.99 -4.68
N ASP A 131 -9.18 1.73 -4.51
CA ASP A 131 -10.52 1.24 -4.80
C ASP A 131 -10.68 0.95 -6.30
N TYR A 132 -11.70 0.19 -6.66
CA TYR A 132 -11.98 -0.20 -8.05
C TYR A 132 -12.01 1.01 -8.99
N ALA A 133 -12.77 2.05 -8.63
CA ALA A 133 -12.94 3.25 -9.44
C ALA A 133 -11.80 4.28 -9.32
N THR A 134 -10.94 4.17 -8.30
CA THR A 134 -9.82 5.10 -8.09
C THR A 134 -8.69 4.77 -9.05
N SER A 135 -8.16 5.78 -9.73
CA SER A 135 -6.97 5.67 -10.60
C SER A 135 -5.70 6.15 -9.90
N GLY A 136 -4.54 5.96 -10.55
CA GLY A 136 -3.26 6.57 -10.17
C GLY A 136 -2.24 5.63 -9.54
N ILE A 137 -1.30 6.22 -8.82
CA ILE A 137 -0.07 5.57 -8.35
C ILE A 137 -0.38 4.51 -7.31
N ILE A 138 0.05 3.29 -7.57
CA ILE A 138 0.02 2.18 -6.62
C ILE A 138 1.39 1.48 -6.58
N ALA A 139 1.88 1.17 -5.38
CA ALA A 139 3.14 0.49 -5.19
C ALA A 139 2.93 -0.98 -4.82
N ILE A 140 3.78 -1.84 -5.36
CA ILE A 140 3.80 -3.28 -5.16
C ILE A 140 5.20 -3.66 -4.68
N ALA A 141 5.27 -4.36 -3.55
CA ALA A 141 6.49 -5.03 -3.12
C ALA A 141 6.61 -6.39 -3.83
N LYS A 142 7.79 -6.69 -4.37
CA LYS A 142 8.06 -7.95 -5.09
C LYS A 142 8.24 -9.15 -4.16
N ASN A 143 8.35 -8.93 -2.86
CA ASN A 143 8.41 -10.00 -1.87
C ASN A 143 7.77 -9.59 -0.53
N PRO A 144 7.36 -10.55 0.31
CA PRO A 144 6.66 -10.27 1.56
C PRO A 144 7.52 -9.55 2.60
N TYR A 145 8.84 -9.69 2.53
CA TYR A 145 9.76 -9.00 3.42
C TYR A 145 9.75 -7.48 3.17
N ILE A 146 9.82 -7.06 1.91
CA ILE A 146 9.70 -5.64 1.54
C ILE A 146 8.35 -5.08 1.98
N LEU A 147 7.27 -5.84 1.77
CA LEU A 147 5.95 -5.43 2.28
C LEU A 147 5.96 -5.24 3.81
N ALA A 148 6.63 -6.14 4.55
CA ALA A 148 6.70 -6.03 6.01
C ALA A 148 7.52 -4.81 6.47
N LEU A 149 8.62 -4.48 5.80
CA LEU A 149 9.37 -3.25 6.03
C LEU A 149 8.52 -2.00 5.73
N MET A 150 7.79 -2.01 4.62
CA MET A 150 6.94 -0.88 4.22
C MET A 150 5.79 -0.60 5.18
N LYS A 151 5.32 -1.59 5.95
CA LYS A 151 4.32 -1.38 7.02
C LYS A 151 4.82 -0.48 8.15
N GLN A 152 6.13 -0.31 8.28
CA GLN A 152 6.78 0.50 9.31
C GLN A 152 7.44 1.75 8.74
N THR A 153 7.46 1.87 7.43
CA THR A 153 8.01 3.03 6.71
C THR A 153 6.94 4.10 6.61
N PRO A 154 7.21 5.34 7.01
CA PRO A 154 6.31 6.45 6.74
C PRO A 154 6.09 6.60 5.24
N ILE A 155 4.83 6.73 4.85
CA ILE A 155 4.44 6.88 3.44
C ILE A 155 3.54 8.11 3.33
N VAL A 156 3.94 9.08 2.50
CA VAL A 156 3.10 10.20 2.13
C VAL A 156 2.26 9.80 0.93
N LYS A 157 0.95 10.02 1.01
CA LYS A 157 -0.01 9.73 -0.06
C LYS A 157 -0.88 10.94 -0.30
N GLN A 158 -0.81 11.49 -1.52
CA GLN A 158 -1.67 12.58 -1.91
C GLN A 158 -2.53 12.21 -3.12
N TYR A 159 -3.74 12.74 -3.11
CA TYR A 159 -4.74 12.48 -4.12
C TYR A 159 -5.23 13.80 -4.71
N LEU A 160 -5.34 13.85 -6.02
CA LEU A 160 -6.10 14.88 -6.71
C LEU A 160 -7.55 14.40 -6.85
N LEU A 161 -8.47 15.28 -6.52
CA LEU A 161 -9.91 14.99 -6.64
C LEU A 161 -10.71 16.24 -6.98
N GLU A 162 -11.85 16.04 -7.59
CA GLU A 162 -12.83 17.09 -7.81
C GLU A 162 -14.11 16.75 -7.04
N VAL A 163 -14.64 17.73 -6.32
CA VAL A 163 -15.88 17.59 -5.55
C VAL A 163 -16.98 18.50 -6.06
N GLU A 164 -18.20 18.12 -5.81
CA GLU A 164 -19.40 18.93 -6.09
C GLU A 164 -19.43 20.14 -5.15
N GLY A 165 -19.87 21.26 -5.67
CA GLY A 165 -20.00 22.51 -4.92
C GLY A 165 -18.69 23.24 -4.64
N ILE A 166 -18.79 24.37 -3.97
CA ILE A 166 -17.67 25.27 -3.67
C ILE A 166 -17.30 25.17 -2.19
N ILE A 167 -16.18 24.51 -1.91
CA ILE A 167 -15.58 24.51 -0.57
C ILE A 167 -15.04 25.91 -0.29
N GLN A 168 -15.57 26.59 0.74
CA GLN A 168 -15.19 27.97 1.06
C GLN A 168 -13.78 28.08 1.65
N ALA A 169 -13.44 27.18 2.57
CA ALA A 169 -12.11 27.13 3.20
C ALA A 169 -11.01 26.73 2.18
N ASN A 170 -9.86 27.38 2.23
CA ASN A 170 -8.75 27.06 1.33
C ASN A 170 -8.02 25.75 1.71
N GLU A 171 -8.08 25.37 2.98
CA GLU A 171 -7.51 24.13 3.52
C GLU A 171 -8.31 23.69 4.74
N GLY A 172 -8.16 22.43 5.13
CA GLY A 172 -8.82 21.89 6.30
C GLY A 172 -8.39 20.50 6.67
N ILE A 173 -8.96 20.03 7.78
CA ILE A 173 -8.74 18.69 8.33
C ILE A 173 -10.11 18.02 8.46
N ILE A 174 -10.20 16.77 8.01
CA ILE A 174 -11.39 15.93 8.18
C ILE A 174 -10.97 14.73 9.02
N GLU A 175 -11.61 14.55 10.17
CA GLU A 175 -11.37 13.46 11.10
C GLU A 175 -12.67 12.76 11.45
N GLY A 176 -12.63 11.44 11.71
CA GLY A 176 -13.82 10.69 12.09
C GLY A 176 -13.55 9.21 12.25
N GLY A 177 -14.53 8.51 12.80
CA GLY A 177 -14.56 7.05 12.79
C GLY A 177 -15.08 6.56 11.45
N ILE A 178 -14.39 5.61 10.82
CA ILE A 178 -14.90 4.91 9.63
C ILE A 178 -15.12 3.45 9.99
N GLU A 179 -16.35 3.00 9.86
CA GLU A 179 -16.77 1.63 10.14
C GLU A 179 -17.55 1.01 8.97
N LYS A 180 -17.84 -0.27 9.06
CA LYS A 180 -18.72 -0.92 8.09
C LYS A 180 -20.14 -0.41 8.26
N ASP A 181 -20.81 -0.20 7.15
CA ASP A 181 -22.24 0.01 7.14
C ASP A 181 -22.93 -1.37 7.28
N GLU A 182 -23.78 -1.54 8.26
CA GLU A 182 -24.48 -2.81 8.52
C GLU A 182 -25.50 -3.15 7.43
N GLU A 183 -26.04 -2.13 6.77
CA GLU A 183 -27.00 -2.27 5.68
C GLU A 183 -26.36 -2.52 4.32
N SER A 184 -25.00 -2.47 4.23
CA SER A 184 -24.28 -2.61 2.97
C SER A 184 -22.99 -3.40 3.11
N ILE A 185 -22.79 -4.37 2.22
CA ILE A 185 -21.54 -5.13 2.13
C ILE A 185 -20.38 -4.23 1.66
N ILE A 186 -20.67 -3.18 0.90
CA ILE A 186 -19.66 -2.35 0.21
C ILE A 186 -19.45 -1.02 0.93
N LYS A 187 -20.51 -0.36 1.35
CA LYS A 187 -20.46 0.98 1.94
C LYS A 187 -19.75 1.00 3.29
N ARG A 188 -19.30 2.17 3.62
CA ARG A 188 -18.80 2.55 4.95
C ARG A 188 -19.65 3.71 5.45
N LYS A 189 -19.73 3.89 6.76
CA LYS A 189 -20.38 5.03 7.40
C LYS A 189 -19.42 5.74 8.36
N LEU A 190 -19.70 7.00 8.63
CA LEU A 190 -19.00 7.74 9.68
C LEU A 190 -19.59 7.34 11.04
N SER A 191 -18.71 7.24 12.02
CA SER A 191 -19.04 7.06 13.42
C SER A 191 -18.47 8.22 14.22
N HIS A 192 -19.25 8.71 15.16
CA HIS A 192 -18.82 9.73 16.11
C HIS A 192 -18.26 9.12 17.42
N ASN A 193 -18.37 7.81 17.57
CA ASN A 193 -17.98 7.11 18.80
C ASN A 193 -16.46 6.90 18.94
N PHE A 194 -15.71 7.04 17.85
CA PHE A 194 -14.26 6.88 17.83
C PHE A 194 -13.64 7.63 16.65
N MET A 195 -12.32 7.85 16.74
CA MET A 195 -11.54 8.53 15.70
C MET A 195 -10.47 7.58 15.18
N ASN A 196 -10.57 7.15 13.93
CA ASN A 196 -9.60 6.23 13.31
C ASN A 196 -9.18 6.65 11.91
N SER A 197 -9.65 7.80 11.44
CA SER A 197 -9.32 8.32 10.12
C SER A 197 -9.03 9.82 10.18
N LYS A 198 -8.03 10.24 9.39
CA LYS A 198 -7.59 11.63 9.27
C LYS A 198 -7.16 11.91 7.84
N THR A 199 -7.70 12.99 7.28
CA THR A 199 -7.36 13.55 5.97
C THR A 199 -7.11 15.05 6.13
N THR A 200 -6.05 15.57 5.55
CA THR A 200 -5.89 17.02 5.34
C THR A 200 -6.12 17.33 3.87
N TYR A 201 -6.62 18.51 3.57
CA TYR A 201 -6.83 18.95 2.20
C TYR A 201 -6.43 20.40 1.96
N LYS A 202 -6.10 20.70 0.71
CA LYS A 202 -5.85 22.04 0.19
C LYS A 202 -6.65 22.23 -1.10
N VAL A 203 -7.41 23.31 -1.19
CA VAL A 203 -8.12 23.69 -2.40
C VAL A 203 -7.13 24.24 -3.41
N LEU A 204 -7.14 23.69 -4.61
CA LEU A 204 -6.28 24.11 -5.73
C LEU A 204 -7.01 25.10 -6.63
N LYS A 205 -8.27 24.84 -6.92
CA LYS A 205 -9.07 25.66 -7.84
C LYS A 205 -10.56 25.52 -7.55
N ARG A 206 -11.29 26.60 -7.73
CA ARG A 206 -12.75 26.63 -7.76
C ARG A 206 -13.20 27.04 -9.16
N SER A 207 -14.14 26.32 -9.75
CA SER A 207 -14.61 26.61 -11.12
C SER A 207 -16.05 26.14 -11.32
N GLY A 208 -16.94 27.06 -11.62
CA GLY A 208 -18.37 26.77 -11.72
C GLY A 208 -18.92 26.28 -10.38
N ASP A 209 -19.49 25.09 -10.39
CA ASP A 209 -20.10 24.42 -9.25
C ASP A 209 -19.22 23.31 -8.64
N LYS A 210 -17.90 23.35 -8.88
CA LYS A 210 -16.95 22.32 -8.42
C LYS A 210 -15.67 22.88 -7.85
N THR A 211 -15.04 22.11 -6.98
CA THR A 211 -13.78 22.42 -6.34
C THR A 211 -12.76 21.31 -6.59
N GLN A 212 -11.58 21.68 -7.11
CA GLN A 212 -10.42 20.78 -7.24
C GLN A 212 -9.58 20.85 -5.97
N VAL A 213 -9.24 19.69 -5.45
CA VAL A 213 -8.58 19.53 -4.14
C VAL A 213 -7.38 18.60 -4.22
N LEU A 214 -6.34 18.96 -3.49
CA LEU A 214 -5.23 18.06 -3.14
C LEU A 214 -5.46 17.56 -1.72
N ALA A 215 -5.72 16.27 -1.56
CA ALA A 215 -5.94 15.64 -0.25
C ALA A 215 -4.76 14.77 0.16
N THR A 216 -4.31 14.87 1.41
CA THR A 216 -3.26 14.04 2.01
C THR A 216 -3.89 13.05 3.00
N LEU A 217 -3.62 11.77 2.80
CA LEU A 217 -4.08 10.70 3.70
C LEU A 217 -3.07 10.46 4.82
N HIS A 218 -3.48 10.69 6.08
CA HIS A 218 -2.71 10.29 7.27
C HIS A 218 -3.07 8.89 7.75
N THR A 219 -4.22 8.38 7.35
CA THR A 219 -4.70 7.02 7.58
C THR A 219 -5.24 6.44 6.27
N GLY A 220 -5.37 5.10 6.17
CA GLY A 220 -5.78 4.43 4.93
C GLY A 220 -7.02 3.54 5.12
N LYS A 221 -8.16 4.10 5.51
CA LYS A 221 -9.41 3.36 5.63
C LYS A 221 -10.10 3.19 4.28
N THR A 222 -10.85 2.11 4.12
CA THR A 222 -11.65 1.87 2.91
C THR A 222 -12.59 3.02 2.66
N HIS A 223 -12.61 3.56 1.44
CA HIS A 223 -13.44 4.68 0.99
C HIS A 223 -13.22 5.99 1.78
N GLN A 224 -12.09 6.16 2.47
CA GLN A 224 -11.88 7.28 3.39
C GLN A 224 -12.13 8.65 2.73
N LEU A 225 -11.46 8.97 1.62
CA LEU A 225 -11.66 10.26 0.94
C LEU A 225 -13.10 10.44 0.47
N ARG A 226 -13.69 9.40 -0.10
CA ARG A 226 -15.06 9.43 -0.61
C ARG A 226 -16.04 9.77 0.49
N LEU A 227 -15.91 9.12 1.66
CA LEU A 227 -16.79 9.35 2.80
C LEU A 227 -16.51 10.70 3.49
N HIS A 228 -15.24 11.09 3.63
CA HIS A 228 -14.88 12.36 4.24
C HIS A 228 -15.44 13.56 3.46
N PHE A 229 -15.27 13.59 2.13
CA PHE A 229 -15.80 14.69 1.33
C PHE A 229 -17.33 14.67 1.24
N ALA A 230 -17.95 13.51 1.17
CA ALA A 230 -19.41 13.39 1.24
C ALA A 230 -19.98 13.91 2.57
N SER A 231 -19.28 13.70 3.69
CA SER A 231 -19.71 14.21 5.00
C SER A 231 -19.61 15.73 5.15
N MET A 232 -18.86 16.38 4.28
CA MET A 232 -18.79 17.84 4.17
C MET A 232 -19.84 18.40 3.21
N GLU A 233 -20.77 17.58 2.72
CA GLU A 233 -21.75 17.95 1.66
C GLU A 233 -21.10 18.28 0.30
N HIS A 234 -19.84 17.84 0.12
CA HIS A 234 -19.06 18.00 -1.10
C HIS A 234 -18.58 16.63 -1.62
N PRO A 235 -19.49 15.73 -2.06
CA PRO A 235 -19.09 14.41 -2.55
C PRO A 235 -18.16 14.52 -3.75
N ILE A 236 -17.30 13.52 -3.93
CA ILE A 236 -16.42 13.47 -5.09
C ILE A 236 -17.27 13.23 -6.35
N ILE A 237 -17.01 13.99 -7.40
CA ILE A 237 -17.72 13.89 -8.68
C ILE A 237 -17.59 12.44 -9.21
N GLY A 238 -18.72 11.87 -9.65
CA GLY A 238 -18.79 10.49 -10.14
C GLY A 238 -18.77 9.42 -9.05
N ASP A 239 -18.95 9.79 -7.78
CA ASP A 239 -19.06 8.82 -6.69
C ASP A 239 -20.46 8.22 -6.59
N GLU A 240 -20.68 7.06 -7.22
CA GLU A 240 -21.97 6.36 -7.19
C GLU A 240 -22.39 5.81 -5.81
N LEU A 241 -21.47 5.77 -4.82
CA LEU A 241 -21.78 5.22 -3.50
C LEU A 241 -22.16 6.30 -2.48
N TYR A 242 -21.54 7.47 -2.56
CA TYR A 242 -21.66 8.53 -1.56
C TYR A 242 -22.09 9.88 -2.13
N GLY A 243 -22.15 10.01 -3.45
CA GLY A 243 -22.54 11.22 -4.16
C GLY A 243 -23.60 10.98 -5.23
N ASN A 244 -23.62 11.84 -6.22
CA ASN A 244 -24.55 11.80 -7.33
C ASN A 244 -23.94 11.04 -8.52
N LYS A 245 -24.79 10.33 -9.27
CA LYS A 245 -24.38 9.70 -10.52
C LYS A 245 -24.11 10.77 -11.57
N THR A 246 -22.98 10.65 -12.26
CA THR A 246 -22.65 11.46 -13.43
C THR A 246 -22.82 10.64 -14.72
N ASN A 247 -22.94 11.31 -15.85
CA ASN A 247 -23.17 10.67 -17.14
C ASN A 247 -21.96 9.84 -17.62
N ASP A 248 -20.75 10.19 -17.18
CA ASP A 248 -19.50 9.53 -17.57
C ASP A 248 -19.10 8.37 -16.64
N ASN A 249 -19.77 8.20 -15.49
CA ASN A 249 -19.50 7.16 -14.48
C ASN A 249 -18.00 7.08 -14.08
N ILE A 250 -17.29 8.21 -14.14
CA ILE A 250 -15.88 8.30 -13.76
C ILE A 250 -15.78 8.94 -12.37
N LEU A 251 -15.16 8.23 -11.42
CA LEU A 251 -14.82 8.81 -10.13
C LEU A 251 -13.61 9.74 -10.28
N HIS A 252 -13.80 11.04 -10.03
CA HIS A 252 -12.74 12.05 -10.11
C HIS A 252 -11.82 11.99 -8.88
N LEU A 253 -11.16 10.84 -8.70
CA LEU A 253 -10.23 10.54 -7.60
C LEU A 253 -8.99 9.83 -8.16
N HIS A 254 -7.85 10.51 -8.04
CA HIS A 254 -6.58 10.05 -8.59
C HIS A 254 -5.49 10.05 -7.52
N SER A 255 -4.83 8.92 -7.29
CA SER A 255 -3.63 8.81 -6.47
C SER A 255 -2.47 9.48 -7.20
N HIS A 256 -2.20 10.73 -6.83
CA HIS A 256 -1.31 11.63 -7.58
C HIS A 256 0.16 11.57 -7.13
N TYR A 257 0.37 11.41 -5.82
CA TYR A 257 1.71 11.43 -5.24
C TYR A 257 1.87 10.32 -4.20
N LEU A 258 3.03 9.66 -4.28
CA LEU A 258 3.43 8.62 -3.35
C LEU A 258 4.92 8.80 -3.02
N GLU A 259 5.24 9.02 -1.75
CA GLU A 259 6.63 9.16 -1.28
C GLU A 259 6.90 8.23 -0.11
N PHE A 260 8.05 7.58 -0.15
CA PHE A 260 8.60 6.82 0.97
C PHE A 260 10.12 6.67 0.82
N LYS A 261 10.83 6.51 1.92
CA LYS A 261 12.24 6.13 1.88
C LYS A 261 12.38 4.67 1.50
N HIS A 262 13.26 4.37 0.55
CA HIS A 262 13.54 2.98 0.18
C HIS A 262 14.11 2.23 1.41
N PRO A 263 13.46 1.11 1.86
CA PRO A 263 13.81 0.50 3.15
C PRO A 263 15.19 -0.19 3.17
N LEU A 264 15.81 -0.40 2.00
CA LEU A 264 17.06 -1.13 1.88
C LEU A 264 18.20 -0.30 1.29
N ILE A 265 17.90 0.76 0.57
CA ILE A 265 18.87 1.63 -0.10
C ILE A 265 18.82 2.99 0.58
N LYS A 266 19.95 3.37 1.18
CA LYS A 266 20.12 4.74 1.72
C LYS A 266 20.31 5.68 0.53
N LYS A 267 19.24 6.12 -0.08
CA LYS A 267 19.20 7.21 -1.05
C LYS A 267 18.11 8.17 -0.63
#